data_74c1d2d8e743f502fb257ee35319d42a
#
_entry.id   74c1d2d8e743f502fb257ee35319d42a
#
_cell.length_a   1.000
_cell.length_b   1.000
_cell.length_c   1.000
_cell.angle_alpha   90.00
_cell.angle_beta   90.00
_cell.angle_gamma   90.00
#
_symmetry.space_group_name_H-M   'P 1'
#
loop_
_entity.id
_entity.type
_entity.pdbx_description
1 polymer ?
#
loop_
_entity_poly.entity_id
_entity_poly.type
_entity_poly.pdbx_seq_one_letter_code
_entity_poly.pdbx_strand_id
1 'polypeptide(L)'
;MNRFVHLLCFVFSFLTLALFGTAAAQAPAEKPNILFIMGDDIGIMNVGAYHRGLMVGETPNIDRIANEGAQFMTYYAEQSCTAGRTAFFTGMHPLRAGMVMPQLPGATSYLLPGTPSLAKFLLDLGYNTGEFGKNHLGDHAAALPTAHGFQEFWGYLYHLDAMQGVSFPDINSSPTDQAVVPPCENTPVKGLKPPAGTVNPRDAICMTPPRPVIHCTSSNGTQKNQSCKDEGPLTLERSKTVDEEISAQVIDFLDRNDPDKTDKPFFV
;
A
#
# COMPACT_ATOMS: atom_id res chain seq x y z
N MET A 1 -37.97 34.83 -56.89
CA MET A 1 -37.96 33.62 -56.08
C MET A 1 -36.52 33.16 -55.61
N ASN A 2 -35.49 33.38 -56.39
CA ASN A 2 -34.15 32.93 -56.10
C ASN A 2 -33.37 33.73 -55.03
N ARG A 3 -33.62 35.01 -54.80
CA ARG A 3 -32.88 35.80 -53.81
C ARG A 3 -33.30 35.52 -52.36
N PHE A 4 -34.54 35.11 -52.11
CA PHE A 4 -35.04 34.75 -50.79
C PHE A 4 -34.49 33.37 -50.31
N VAL A 5 -34.31 32.43 -51.23
CA VAL A 5 -33.76 31.09 -50.91
C VAL A 5 -32.29 31.20 -50.53
N HIS A 6 -31.49 32.02 -51.21
CA HIS A 6 -30.08 32.22 -50.89
C HIS A 6 -29.90 32.92 -49.52
N LEU A 7 -30.78 33.85 -49.16
CA LEU A 7 -30.75 34.54 -47.87
C LEU A 7 -31.09 33.57 -46.72
N LEU A 8 -32.08 32.68 -46.92
CA LEU A 8 -32.43 31.66 -45.93
C LEU A 8 -31.31 30.63 -45.73
N CYS A 9 -30.65 30.18 -46.82
CA CYS A 9 -29.53 29.25 -46.71
C CYS A 9 -28.32 29.86 -46.01
N PHE A 10 -28.03 31.14 -46.26
CA PHE A 10 -26.94 31.85 -45.56
C PHE A 10 -27.22 32.04 -44.05
N VAL A 11 -28.43 32.39 -43.68
CA VAL A 11 -28.82 32.54 -42.25
C VAL A 11 -28.81 31.19 -41.55
N PHE A 12 -29.25 30.10 -42.18
CA PHE A 12 -29.22 28.77 -41.61
C PHE A 12 -27.77 28.25 -41.44
N SER A 13 -26.88 28.54 -42.43
CA SER A 13 -25.46 28.16 -42.32
C SER A 13 -24.72 28.94 -41.21
N PHE A 14 -25.05 30.19 -41.00
CA PHE A 14 -24.47 30.97 -39.89
C PHE A 14 -25.04 30.56 -38.53
N LEU A 15 -26.30 30.12 -38.43
CA LEU A 15 -26.91 29.65 -37.21
C LEU A 15 -26.37 28.29 -36.79
N THR A 16 -26.03 27.41 -37.75
CA THR A 16 -25.39 26.10 -37.45
C THR A 16 -23.92 26.25 -37.05
N LEU A 17 -23.18 27.25 -37.56
CA LEU A 17 -21.81 27.53 -37.09
C LEU A 17 -21.75 28.11 -35.69
N ALA A 18 -22.78 28.85 -35.26
CA ALA A 18 -22.85 29.42 -33.90
C ALA A 18 -23.25 28.38 -32.82
N LEU A 19 -23.75 27.20 -33.22
CA LEU A 19 -24.09 26.10 -32.30
C LEU A 19 -22.93 25.12 -32.05
N PHE A 20 -21.83 25.23 -32.82
CA PHE A 20 -20.56 24.63 -32.41
C PHE A 20 -19.93 25.56 -31.35
N GLY A 21 -20.55 25.59 -30.19
CA GLY A 21 -19.95 26.20 -29.01
C GLY A 21 -18.52 25.72 -28.90
N THR A 22 -17.60 26.63 -28.75
CA THR A 22 -16.23 26.34 -28.38
C THR A 22 -16.30 25.33 -27.25
N ALA A 23 -15.92 24.07 -27.52
CA ALA A 23 -15.59 23.15 -26.45
C ALA A 23 -14.48 23.85 -25.67
N ALA A 24 -14.88 24.54 -24.60
CA ALA A 24 -13.91 25.08 -23.66
C ALA A 24 -13.04 23.89 -23.27
N ALA A 25 -11.76 23.97 -23.63
CA ALA A 25 -10.81 22.97 -23.16
C ALA A 25 -10.96 22.95 -21.64
N GLN A 26 -11.57 21.88 -21.14
CA GLN A 26 -11.74 21.71 -19.71
C GLN A 26 -10.32 21.76 -19.11
N ALA A 27 -10.09 22.68 -18.19
CA ALA A 27 -8.80 22.74 -17.52
C ALA A 27 -8.45 21.32 -17.04
N PRO A 28 -7.20 20.88 -17.13
CA PRO A 28 -6.82 19.58 -16.65
C PRO A 28 -7.40 19.39 -15.26
N ALA A 29 -8.18 18.33 -15.06
CA ALA A 29 -8.74 18.06 -13.75
C ALA A 29 -7.57 17.95 -12.76
N GLU A 30 -7.67 18.65 -11.63
CA GLU A 30 -6.69 18.52 -10.57
C GLU A 30 -6.59 17.05 -10.16
N LYS A 31 -5.37 16.58 -9.97
CA LYS A 31 -5.13 15.20 -9.55
C LYS A 31 -5.65 15.02 -8.13
N PRO A 32 -6.54 14.04 -7.88
CA PRO A 32 -7.07 13.85 -6.53
C PRO A 32 -6.00 13.31 -5.57
N ASN A 33 -6.12 13.66 -4.32
CA ASN A 33 -5.42 12.95 -3.25
C ASN A 33 -6.00 11.54 -3.10
N ILE A 34 -5.14 10.56 -2.81
CA ILE A 34 -5.53 9.16 -2.69
C ILE A 34 -5.12 8.67 -1.31
N LEU A 35 -6.11 8.39 -0.47
CA LEU A 35 -5.94 7.64 0.78
C LEU A 35 -6.52 6.24 0.59
N PHE A 36 -5.68 5.23 0.68
CA PHE A 36 -6.07 3.83 0.59
C PHE A 36 -5.87 3.13 1.94
N ILE A 37 -6.93 2.56 2.48
CA ILE A 37 -6.90 1.83 3.75
C ILE A 37 -7.23 0.36 3.47
N MET A 38 -6.28 -0.53 3.75
CA MET A 38 -6.44 -1.97 3.59
C MET A 38 -6.71 -2.63 4.93
N GLY A 39 -7.91 -3.21 5.10
CA GLY A 39 -8.17 -4.10 6.21
C GLY A 39 -7.43 -5.42 6.05
N ASP A 40 -6.96 -6.00 7.14
CA ASP A 40 -6.23 -7.27 7.18
C ASP A 40 -7.07 -8.31 7.90
N ASP A 41 -7.48 -9.34 7.19
CA ASP A 41 -8.39 -10.41 7.66
C ASP A 41 -9.75 -9.90 8.21
N ILE A 42 -10.24 -8.77 7.67
CA ILE A 42 -11.55 -8.23 8.01
C ILE A 42 -12.61 -8.84 7.09
N GLY A 43 -13.51 -9.62 7.65
CA GLY A 43 -14.61 -10.21 6.90
C GLY A 43 -15.71 -9.20 6.62
N ILE A 44 -16.51 -9.44 5.56
CA ILE A 44 -17.62 -8.59 5.17
C ILE A 44 -18.62 -8.36 6.34
N MET A 45 -18.78 -9.35 7.22
CA MET A 45 -19.68 -9.25 8.37
C MET A 45 -19.06 -8.55 9.58
N ASN A 46 -17.83 -8.06 9.48
CA ASN A 46 -17.20 -7.19 10.50
C ASN A 46 -17.48 -5.71 10.25
N VAL A 47 -17.99 -5.34 9.08
CA VAL A 47 -18.23 -3.95 8.68
C VAL A 47 -19.72 -3.63 8.73
N GLY A 48 -20.12 -2.60 9.50
CA GLY A 48 -21.50 -2.21 9.75
C GLY A 48 -22.28 -1.95 8.47
N ALA A 49 -21.71 -1.23 7.52
CA ALA A 49 -22.32 -0.94 6.22
C ALA A 49 -22.75 -2.19 5.44
N TYR A 50 -22.07 -3.33 5.64
CA TYR A 50 -22.44 -4.60 5.01
C TYR A 50 -23.39 -5.44 5.85
N HIS A 51 -23.15 -5.61 7.15
CA HIS A 51 -24.00 -6.47 7.99
C HIS A 51 -25.29 -5.78 8.46
N ARG A 52 -25.38 -4.45 8.43
CA ARG A 52 -26.60 -3.66 8.69
C ARG A 52 -27.32 -4.06 9.99
N GLY A 53 -26.56 -4.24 11.08
CA GLY A 53 -27.06 -4.60 12.39
C GLY A 53 -27.25 -6.11 12.63
N LEU A 54 -26.87 -6.97 11.70
CA LEU A 54 -26.94 -8.44 11.90
C LEU A 54 -25.84 -8.97 12.83
N MET A 55 -24.75 -8.24 12.97
CA MET A 55 -23.62 -8.61 13.82
C MET A 55 -23.43 -7.59 14.93
N VAL A 56 -22.78 -8.05 16.02
CA VAL A 56 -22.33 -7.16 17.10
C VAL A 56 -21.03 -6.49 16.66
N GLY A 57 -20.99 -5.20 16.80
CA GLY A 57 -19.84 -4.37 16.39
C GLY A 57 -20.29 -3.21 15.52
N GLU A 58 -19.63 -2.10 15.68
CA GLU A 58 -19.94 -0.87 14.95
C GLU A 58 -18.68 -0.34 14.29
N THR A 59 -18.81 0.07 13.04
CA THR A 59 -17.74 0.70 12.27
C THR A 59 -18.17 2.07 11.73
N PRO A 60 -18.52 3.02 12.62
CA PRO A 60 -19.24 4.23 12.22
C PRO A 60 -18.50 5.09 11.21
N ASN A 61 -17.16 5.12 11.27
CA ASN A 61 -16.35 5.88 10.32
C ASN A 61 -16.28 5.20 8.95
N ILE A 62 -16.19 3.87 8.90
CA ILE A 62 -16.23 3.10 7.64
C ILE A 62 -17.64 3.19 7.04
N ASP A 63 -18.68 3.08 7.87
CA ASP A 63 -20.07 3.19 7.46
C ASP A 63 -20.36 4.58 6.88
N ARG A 64 -19.75 5.63 7.44
CA ARG A 64 -19.86 6.99 6.89
C ARG A 64 -19.25 7.07 5.49
N ILE A 65 -18.07 6.47 5.25
CA ILE A 65 -17.47 6.42 3.90
C ILE A 65 -18.42 5.73 2.92
N ALA A 66 -19.04 4.61 3.33
CA ALA A 66 -19.99 3.89 2.48
C ALA A 66 -21.26 4.73 2.19
N ASN A 67 -21.74 5.51 3.15
CA ASN A 67 -22.93 6.33 3.01
C ASN A 67 -22.70 7.60 2.19
N GLU A 68 -21.51 8.19 2.28
CA GLU A 68 -21.15 9.42 1.58
C GLU A 68 -20.52 9.18 0.20
N GLY A 69 -20.06 7.94 -0.04
CA GLY A 69 -19.37 7.55 -1.26
C GLY A 69 -20.06 6.42 -2.01
N ALA A 70 -19.30 5.36 -2.30
CA ALA A 70 -19.78 4.18 -3.01
C ALA A 70 -19.46 2.90 -2.23
N GLN A 71 -20.38 1.94 -2.27
CA GLN A 71 -20.24 0.63 -1.67
C GLN A 71 -20.26 -0.44 -2.76
N PHE A 72 -19.21 -1.25 -2.85
CA PHE A 72 -19.17 -2.39 -3.76
C PHE A 72 -19.79 -3.62 -3.08
N MET A 73 -20.83 -4.17 -3.68
CA MET A 73 -21.51 -5.37 -3.17
C MET A 73 -20.87 -6.66 -3.68
N THR A 74 -20.05 -6.59 -4.72
CA THR A 74 -19.38 -7.73 -5.33
C THR A 74 -17.91 -7.35 -5.54
N TYR A 75 -17.11 -7.52 -4.50
CA TYR A 75 -15.66 -7.29 -4.51
C TYR A 75 -15.01 -8.44 -3.73
N TYR A 76 -14.26 -9.28 -4.43
CA TYR A 76 -13.63 -10.46 -3.85
C TYR A 76 -12.16 -10.20 -3.60
N ALA A 77 -11.72 -10.49 -2.38
CA ALA A 77 -10.32 -10.45 -2.01
C ALA A 77 -9.58 -11.71 -2.49
N GLU A 78 -8.27 -11.65 -2.47
CA GLU A 78 -7.43 -12.83 -2.59
C GLU A 78 -7.48 -13.67 -1.31
N GLN A 79 -6.98 -14.90 -1.38
CA GLN A 79 -7.08 -15.89 -0.28
C GLN A 79 -6.27 -15.54 0.97
N SER A 80 -5.31 -14.61 0.90
CA SER A 80 -4.45 -14.25 2.03
C SER A 80 -3.80 -12.88 1.88
N CYS A 81 -3.22 -12.41 2.99
CA CYS A 81 -2.62 -11.08 3.09
C CYS A 81 -1.53 -10.81 2.03
N THR A 82 -0.52 -11.66 1.87
CA THR A 82 0.52 -11.48 0.85
C THR A 82 -0.07 -11.43 -0.56
N ALA A 83 -1.00 -12.33 -0.88
CA ALA A 83 -1.63 -12.38 -2.18
C ALA A 83 -2.44 -11.11 -2.48
N GLY A 84 -3.30 -10.69 -1.54
CA GLY A 84 -4.12 -9.48 -1.69
C GLY A 84 -3.27 -8.21 -1.81
N ARG A 85 -2.23 -8.09 -0.99
CA ARG A 85 -1.30 -6.95 -1.06
C ARG A 85 -0.53 -6.93 -2.36
N THR A 86 -0.06 -8.08 -2.83
CA THR A 86 0.59 -8.21 -4.14
C THR A 86 -0.34 -7.78 -5.27
N ALA A 87 -1.57 -8.28 -5.29
CA ALA A 87 -2.56 -7.92 -6.31
C ALA A 87 -2.84 -6.41 -6.33
N PHE A 88 -3.02 -5.81 -5.16
CA PHE A 88 -3.24 -4.37 -5.04
C PHE A 88 -2.03 -3.55 -5.52
N PHE A 89 -0.85 -3.83 -4.96
CA PHE A 89 0.34 -3.02 -5.26
C PHE A 89 0.84 -3.15 -6.70
N THR A 90 0.67 -4.32 -7.30
CA THR A 90 1.26 -4.59 -8.64
C THR A 90 0.23 -4.59 -9.77
N GLY A 91 -1.06 -4.68 -9.46
CA GLY A 91 -2.10 -4.91 -10.45
C GLY A 91 -2.01 -6.30 -11.11
N MET A 92 -1.21 -7.22 -10.57
CA MET A 92 -1.00 -8.55 -11.11
C MET A 92 -1.63 -9.62 -10.22
N HIS A 93 -2.19 -10.65 -10.86
CA HIS A 93 -2.63 -11.83 -10.13
C HIS A 93 -1.46 -12.47 -9.35
N PRO A 94 -1.65 -12.90 -8.09
CA PRO A 94 -0.57 -13.40 -7.22
C PRO A 94 0.22 -14.57 -7.80
N LEU A 95 -0.42 -15.46 -8.56
CA LEU A 95 0.27 -16.55 -9.27
C LEU A 95 1.30 -16.02 -10.27
N ARG A 96 1.01 -14.91 -10.96
CA ARG A 96 1.94 -14.30 -11.91
C ARG A 96 3.12 -13.64 -11.20
N ALA A 97 2.87 -13.04 -10.05
CA ALA A 97 3.91 -12.40 -9.24
C ALA A 97 4.72 -13.41 -8.40
N GLY A 98 4.28 -14.68 -8.31
CA GLY A 98 4.90 -15.70 -7.45
C GLY A 98 4.67 -15.49 -5.96
N MET A 99 3.67 -14.69 -5.58
CA MET A 99 3.42 -14.23 -4.21
C MET A 99 2.06 -14.72 -3.70
N VAL A 100 1.83 -16.03 -3.75
CA VAL A 100 0.53 -16.65 -3.44
C VAL A 100 0.34 -16.91 -1.95
N MET A 101 1.37 -17.45 -1.29
CA MET A 101 1.30 -17.84 0.12
C MET A 101 1.73 -16.70 1.03
N PRO A 102 1.19 -16.59 2.25
CA PRO A 102 1.70 -15.69 3.26
C PRO A 102 3.18 -15.90 3.47
N GLN A 103 3.95 -14.83 3.36
CA GLN A 103 5.39 -14.89 3.54
C GLN A 103 5.75 -14.95 5.03
N LEU A 104 6.80 -15.67 5.33
CA LEU A 104 7.41 -15.71 6.66
C LEU A 104 8.77 -15.00 6.62
N PRO A 105 9.25 -14.49 7.77
CA PRO A 105 10.57 -13.88 7.85
C PRO A 105 11.66 -14.77 7.30
N GLY A 106 12.50 -14.22 6.43
CA GLY A 106 13.57 -14.98 5.76
C GLY A 106 13.11 -15.86 4.59
N ALA A 107 11.86 -15.74 4.15
CA ALA A 107 11.38 -16.46 2.97
C ALA A 107 12.19 -16.11 1.73
N THR A 108 12.39 -17.09 0.85
CA THR A 108 13.11 -16.87 -0.42
C THR A 108 12.25 -16.23 -1.50
N SER A 109 10.92 -16.23 -1.33
CA SER A 109 10.00 -15.53 -2.21
C SER A 109 9.66 -14.16 -1.62
N TYR A 110 9.79 -13.13 -2.43
CA TYR A 110 9.56 -11.74 -2.09
C TYR A 110 9.23 -10.94 -3.36
N LEU A 111 8.72 -9.73 -3.22
CA LEU A 111 8.44 -8.87 -4.35
C LEU A 111 9.75 -8.52 -5.07
N LEU A 112 9.88 -8.99 -6.32
CA LEU A 112 11.12 -8.89 -7.08
C LEU A 112 11.42 -7.47 -7.53
N PRO A 113 12.71 -7.08 -7.61
CA PRO A 113 13.12 -5.81 -8.21
C PRO A 113 12.54 -5.64 -9.61
N GLY A 114 12.10 -4.42 -9.91
CA GLY A 114 11.52 -4.10 -11.22
C GLY A 114 10.08 -4.58 -11.42
N THR A 115 9.47 -5.22 -10.43
CA THR A 115 8.03 -5.49 -10.46
C THR A 115 7.27 -4.15 -10.53
N PRO A 116 6.37 -3.97 -11.51
CA PRO A 116 5.54 -2.76 -11.58
C PRO A 116 4.76 -2.55 -10.28
N SER A 117 4.68 -1.32 -9.83
CA SER A 117 3.90 -0.99 -8.64
C SER A 117 3.06 0.27 -8.83
N LEU A 118 1.89 0.27 -8.21
CA LEU A 118 0.99 1.41 -8.20
C LEU A 118 1.69 2.66 -7.65
N ALA A 119 2.45 2.50 -6.55
CA ALA A 119 3.17 3.61 -5.93
C ALA A 119 4.21 4.22 -6.86
N LYS A 120 4.98 3.39 -7.60
CA LYS A 120 5.96 3.90 -8.57
C LYS A 120 5.28 4.64 -9.71
N PHE A 121 4.16 4.10 -10.20
CA PHE A 121 3.38 4.75 -11.25
C PHE A 121 2.85 6.12 -10.80
N LEU A 122 2.29 6.21 -9.59
CA LEU A 122 1.79 7.47 -9.02
C LEU A 122 2.93 8.46 -8.71
N LEU A 123 4.05 7.97 -8.19
CA LEU A 123 5.24 8.80 -7.99
C LEU A 123 5.70 9.45 -9.31
N ASP A 124 5.75 8.68 -10.40
CA ASP A 124 6.12 9.20 -11.73
C ASP A 124 5.11 10.20 -12.29
N LEU A 125 3.86 10.13 -11.82
CA LEU A 125 2.83 11.13 -12.08
C LEU A 125 2.91 12.35 -11.17
N GLY A 126 3.88 12.41 -10.25
CA GLY A 126 4.14 13.57 -9.39
C GLY A 126 3.46 13.53 -8.03
N TYR A 127 2.94 12.38 -7.61
CA TYR A 127 2.40 12.22 -6.26
C TYR A 127 3.52 12.13 -5.21
N ASN A 128 3.26 12.64 -4.01
CA ASN A 128 4.00 12.25 -2.83
C ASN A 128 3.45 10.91 -2.32
N THR A 129 4.32 9.92 -2.06
CA THR A 129 3.88 8.55 -1.81
C THR A 129 4.36 8.02 -0.47
N GLY A 130 3.46 7.46 0.34
CA GLY A 130 3.75 6.85 1.63
C GLY A 130 3.01 5.55 1.86
N GLU A 131 3.59 4.62 2.62
CA GLU A 131 2.95 3.41 3.10
C GLU A 131 3.18 3.26 4.60
N PHE A 132 2.12 2.97 5.35
CA PHE A 132 2.16 2.89 6.81
C PHE A 132 1.46 1.63 7.30
N GLY A 133 2.11 0.89 8.19
CA GLY A 133 1.58 -0.35 8.74
C GLY A 133 2.24 -1.61 8.18
N LYS A 134 1.45 -2.67 7.97
CA LYS A 134 1.95 -3.97 7.50
C LYS A 134 2.17 -3.98 5.98
N ASN A 135 3.37 -4.34 5.52
CA ASN A 135 3.68 -4.52 4.09
C ASN A 135 3.44 -5.96 3.59
N HIS A 136 4.05 -6.95 4.18
CA HIS A 136 3.95 -8.39 3.91
C HIS A 136 4.36 -8.86 2.49
N LEU A 137 5.31 -8.17 1.87
CA LEU A 137 5.82 -8.51 0.53
C LEU A 137 7.29 -8.96 0.52
N GLY A 138 7.83 -9.26 1.70
CA GLY A 138 9.20 -9.75 1.91
C GLY A 138 10.04 -8.81 2.77
N ASP A 139 11.17 -9.36 3.25
CA ASP A 139 12.13 -8.65 4.11
C ASP A 139 13.49 -8.42 3.44
N HIS A 140 13.59 -8.64 2.14
CA HIS A 140 14.73 -8.21 1.36
C HIS A 140 14.71 -6.70 1.16
N ALA A 141 15.88 -6.05 1.18
CA ALA A 141 15.98 -4.62 0.91
C ALA A 141 15.34 -4.22 -0.44
N ALA A 142 15.37 -5.12 -1.41
CA ALA A 142 14.77 -4.95 -2.72
C ALA A 142 13.23 -5.08 -2.73
N ALA A 143 12.64 -5.64 -1.67
CA ALA A 143 11.21 -5.87 -1.55
C ALA A 143 10.49 -4.80 -0.70
N LEU A 144 11.25 -3.92 -0.05
CA LEU A 144 10.68 -2.89 0.81
C LEU A 144 9.85 -1.88 0.00
N PRO A 145 8.82 -1.31 0.57
CA PRO A 145 7.97 -0.31 -0.09
C PRO A 145 8.77 0.81 -0.77
N THR A 146 9.81 1.28 -0.10
CA THR A 146 10.69 2.34 -0.61
C THR A 146 11.60 1.91 -1.77
N ALA A 147 11.65 0.63 -2.10
CA ALA A 147 12.25 0.12 -3.33
C ALA A 147 11.23 0.03 -4.50
N HIS A 148 9.93 0.18 -4.20
CA HIS A 148 8.83 0.01 -5.13
C HIS A 148 7.96 1.26 -5.27
N GLY A 149 8.54 2.45 -5.15
CA GLY A 149 7.86 3.69 -5.50
C GLY A 149 7.31 4.49 -4.32
N PHE A 150 7.33 3.97 -3.10
CA PHE A 150 7.03 4.79 -1.93
C PHE A 150 8.24 5.62 -1.54
N GLN A 151 8.02 6.87 -1.21
CA GLN A 151 9.05 7.76 -0.70
C GLN A 151 9.25 7.60 0.81
N GLU A 152 8.23 7.11 1.49
CA GLU A 152 8.25 6.86 2.93
C GLU A 152 7.53 5.56 3.25
N PHE A 153 8.08 4.81 4.18
CA PHE A 153 7.46 3.64 4.79
C PHE A 153 7.74 3.65 6.29
N TRP A 154 6.68 3.57 7.07
CA TRP A 154 6.78 3.33 8.50
C TRP A 154 5.88 2.16 8.89
N GLY A 155 6.45 1.11 9.44
CA GLY A 155 5.65 -0.06 9.78
C GLY A 155 6.46 -1.33 9.99
N TYR A 156 5.81 -2.45 9.71
CA TYR A 156 6.36 -3.78 9.92
C TYR A 156 6.09 -4.70 8.73
N LEU A 157 6.93 -5.75 8.61
CA LEU A 157 7.02 -6.50 7.35
C LEU A 157 6.15 -7.76 7.29
N TYR A 158 5.62 -8.24 8.42
CA TYR A 158 4.86 -9.49 8.51
C TYR A 158 3.66 -9.32 9.45
N HIS A 159 2.82 -10.36 9.60
CA HIS A 159 1.75 -10.35 10.59
C HIS A 159 2.29 -10.31 12.04
N LEU A 160 1.46 -9.89 12.99
CA LEU A 160 1.90 -9.55 14.36
C LEU A 160 2.61 -10.71 15.07
N ASP A 161 2.09 -11.93 15.00
CA ASP A 161 2.69 -13.11 15.62
C ASP A 161 4.04 -13.46 15.00
N ALA A 162 4.22 -13.34 13.68
CA ALA A 162 5.54 -13.51 13.07
C ALA A 162 6.52 -12.39 13.49
N MET A 163 6.04 -11.17 13.69
CA MET A 163 6.87 -10.08 14.19
C MET A 163 7.32 -10.30 15.62
N GLN A 164 6.44 -10.83 16.45
CA GLN A 164 6.71 -11.08 17.87
C GLN A 164 7.48 -12.38 18.13
N GLY A 165 7.51 -13.30 17.18
CA GLY A 165 8.09 -14.63 17.35
C GLY A 165 7.29 -15.52 18.29
N VAL A 166 6.01 -15.23 18.46
CA VAL A 166 5.11 -16.09 19.24
C VAL A 166 4.81 -17.31 18.37
N SER A 167 5.44 -18.45 18.70
CA SER A 167 4.93 -19.74 18.26
C SER A 167 3.60 -19.93 18.96
N PHE A 168 2.54 -20.21 18.23
CA PHE A 168 1.28 -20.62 18.84
C PHE A 168 1.54 -21.87 19.70
N PRO A 169 1.43 -21.80 21.03
CA PRO A 169 1.80 -22.93 21.88
C PRO A 169 0.84 -24.09 21.76
N ASP A 170 -0.28 -23.91 21.07
CA ASP A 170 -1.30 -24.95 20.94
C ASP A 170 -2.01 -24.90 19.62
N ILE A 171 -1.77 -25.83 18.81
CA ILE A 171 -2.69 -26.69 18.07
C ILE A 171 -1.78 -27.69 17.33
N ASN A 172 -1.46 -28.82 17.98
CA ASN A 172 -0.81 -29.99 17.33
C ASN A 172 0.42 -29.67 16.45
N SER A 173 1.18 -28.62 16.76
CA SER A 173 2.43 -28.37 16.08
C SER A 173 3.42 -29.43 16.48
N SER A 174 3.77 -30.30 15.56
CA SER A 174 4.91 -31.18 15.69
C SER A 174 6.15 -30.34 16.04
N PRO A 175 7.07 -30.85 16.88
CA PRO A 175 8.34 -30.17 17.13
C PRO A 175 9.13 -29.81 15.87
N THR A 176 8.78 -30.41 14.73
CA THR A 176 9.35 -30.10 13.40
C THR A 176 8.79 -28.82 12.79
N ASP A 177 7.64 -28.32 13.22
CA ASP A 177 7.05 -27.09 12.69
C ASP A 177 7.63 -25.81 13.32
N GLN A 178 8.35 -25.97 14.44
CA GLN A 178 9.13 -24.88 15.06
C GLN A 178 10.41 -24.54 14.29
N ALA A 179 10.78 -25.35 13.30
CA ALA A 179 12.04 -25.23 12.57
C ALA A 179 11.97 -24.39 11.31
N VAL A 180 10.86 -23.71 11.02
CA VAL A 180 10.65 -23.09 9.70
C VAL A 180 11.17 -21.64 9.62
N VAL A 181 11.57 -21.03 10.72
CA VAL A 181 12.36 -19.79 10.66
C VAL A 181 13.82 -20.19 10.86
N PRO A 182 14.61 -20.34 9.78
CA PRO A 182 16.03 -20.58 9.97
C PRO A 182 16.57 -19.43 10.83
N PRO A 183 17.39 -19.72 11.84
CA PRO A 183 18.06 -18.67 12.56
C PRO A 183 18.81 -17.83 11.55
N CYS A 184 18.54 -16.54 11.57
CA CYS A 184 19.28 -15.58 10.78
C CYS A 184 20.65 -15.43 11.42
N GLU A 185 21.48 -16.43 11.23
CA GLU A 185 22.85 -16.37 11.71
C GLU A 185 23.57 -15.22 11.02
N ASN A 186 23.95 -14.23 11.83
CA ASN A 186 24.90 -13.17 11.49
C ASN A 186 24.45 -11.98 10.62
N THR A 187 23.22 -11.53 10.72
CA THR A 187 22.92 -10.19 10.17
C THR A 187 22.93 -9.17 11.31
N PRO A 188 23.93 -8.27 11.36
CA PRO A 188 23.92 -7.19 12.35
C PRO A 188 22.77 -6.23 12.06
N VAL A 189 21.87 -6.03 12.98
CA VAL A 189 20.75 -5.08 12.90
C VAL A 189 21.22 -3.61 12.90
N LYS A 190 22.48 -3.35 12.72
CA LYS A 190 23.02 -2.00 12.70
C LYS A 190 22.82 -1.40 11.31
N GLY A 191 21.66 -0.78 11.09
CA GLY A 191 21.39 0.08 9.94
C GLY A 191 20.84 -0.62 8.71
N LEU A 192 20.17 -1.78 8.84
CA LEU A 192 19.43 -2.46 7.76
C LEU A 192 20.22 -2.68 6.45
N LYS A 193 21.55 -2.51 6.47
CA LYS A 193 22.45 -2.82 5.37
C LYS A 193 23.23 -4.07 5.71
N PRO A 194 23.20 -5.11 4.88
CA PRO A 194 24.19 -6.19 4.99
C PRO A 194 25.59 -5.56 4.88
N PRO A 195 26.58 -6.07 5.62
CA PRO A 195 27.95 -5.61 5.47
C PRO A 195 28.40 -5.68 4.01
N ALA A 196 29.03 -4.61 3.52
CA ALA A 196 29.57 -4.58 2.17
C ALA A 196 30.52 -5.77 1.97
N GLY A 197 30.21 -6.67 1.03
CA GLY A 197 31.00 -7.84 0.70
C GLY A 197 30.46 -9.19 1.22
N THR A 198 29.40 -9.22 2.01
CA THR A 198 28.69 -10.47 2.29
C THR A 198 27.73 -10.76 1.16
N VAL A 199 28.13 -11.59 0.23
CA VAL A 199 27.23 -12.25 -0.72
C VAL A 199 26.48 -13.33 0.06
N ASN A 200 25.54 -12.90 0.92
CA ASN A 200 24.53 -13.83 1.40
C ASN A 200 23.50 -13.93 0.28
N PRO A 201 23.18 -15.14 -0.23
CA PRO A 201 22.12 -15.32 -1.23
C PRO A 201 20.74 -14.82 -0.75
N ARG A 202 20.66 -14.35 0.48
CA ARG A 202 19.50 -13.77 1.12
C ARG A 202 19.85 -12.36 1.60
N ASP A 203 19.70 -11.37 0.76
CA ASP A 203 19.71 -9.94 1.17
C ASP A 203 18.48 -9.61 2.06
N ALA A 204 18.03 -10.59 2.85
CA ALA A 204 16.91 -10.44 3.75
C ALA A 204 17.31 -9.60 4.96
N ILE A 205 16.46 -8.67 5.34
CA ILE A 205 16.52 -8.00 6.64
C ILE A 205 16.04 -9.01 7.68
N CYS A 206 16.93 -9.92 8.01
CA CYS A 206 16.64 -10.98 8.94
C CYS A 206 16.82 -10.45 10.37
N MET A 207 15.73 -10.44 11.10
CA MET A 207 15.68 -9.88 12.44
C MET A 207 15.20 -10.94 13.41
N THR A 208 15.88 -11.08 14.53
CA THR A 208 15.42 -11.96 15.63
C THR A 208 14.15 -11.37 16.26
N PRO A 209 13.15 -12.20 16.62
CA PRO A 209 11.98 -11.73 17.35
C PRO A 209 12.32 -11.19 18.75
N PRO A 210 11.58 -10.20 19.26
CA PRO A 210 10.58 -9.42 18.53
C PRO A 210 11.23 -8.53 17.47
N ARG A 211 10.69 -8.59 16.22
CA ARG A 211 11.23 -7.87 15.06
C ARG A 211 10.87 -6.39 15.15
N PRO A 212 11.72 -5.49 14.65
CA PRO A 212 11.47 -4.06 14.75
C PRO A 212 10.35 -3.57 13.83
N VAL A 213 9.72 -2.50 14.25
CA VAL A 213 9.12 -1.51 13.38
C VAL A 213 10.26 -0.77 12.69
N ILE A 214 10.12 -0.47 11.42
CA ILE A 214 11.14 0.22 10.64
C ILE A 214 10.57 1.48 9.99
N HIS A 215 11.43 2.49 9.88
CA HIS A 215 11.14 3.71 9.12
C HIS A 215 12.11 3.80 7.96
N CYS A 216 11.60 3.71 6.75
CA CYS A 216 12.39 3.79 5.53
C CYS A 216 12.00 5.00 4.70
N THR A 217 12.99 5.63 4.06
CA THR A 217 12.77 6.74 3.13
C THR A 217 13.54 6.50 1.83
N SER A 218 13.02 7.03 0.73
CA SER A 218 13.67 7.03 -0.57
C SER A 218 13.21 8.23 -1.38
N SER A 219 14.12 9.08 -1.81
CA SER A 219 13.77 10.30 -2.55
C SER A 219 13.04 10.04 -3.89
N ASN A 220 13.25 8.87 -4.48
CA ASN A 220 12.70 8.51 -5.78
C ASN A 220 12.05 7.10 -5.81
N GLY A 221 11.76 6.54 -4.64
CA GLY A 221 11.09 5.24 -4.55
C GLY A 221 11.91 4.07 -5.12
N THR A 222 13.24 4.12 -4.99
CA THR A 222 14.13 3.04 -5.47
C THR A 222 15.05 2.54 -4.37
N GLN A 223 15.40 1.26 -4.43
CA GLN A 223 16.33 0.64 -3.48
C GLN A 223 17.67 1.38 -3.35
N LYS A 224 18.20 1.93 -4.44
CA LYS A 224 19.48 2.63 -4.43
C LYS A 224 19.50 3.84 -3.51
N ASN A 225 18.41 4.54 -3.40
CA ASN A 225 18.26 5.76 -2.59
C ASN A 225 17.52 5.51 -1.27
N GLN A 226 17.35 4.25 -0.92
CA GLN A 226 16.65 3.83 0.28
C GLN A 226 17.54 3.97 1.50
N SER A 227 16.99 4.52 2.57
CA SER A 227 17.58 4.56 3.91
C SER A 227 16.55 4.11 4.92
N CYS A 228 16.90 3.17 5.77
CA CYS A 228 15.99 2.65 6.79
C CYS A 228 16.60 2.80 8.18
N LYS A 229 15.73 3.00 9.15
CA LYS A 229 16.03 3.12 10.57
C LYS A 229 15.20 2.11 11.35
N ASP A 230 15.78 1.50 12.35
CA ASP A 230 15.11 0.69 13.36
C ASP A 230 14.40 1.59 14.38
N GLU A 231 13.08 1.44 14.50
CA GLU A 231 12.23 2.18 15.44
C GLU A 231 11.91 1.36 16.70
N GLY A 232 12.66 0.31 16.93
CA GLY A 232 12.54 -0.57 18.09
C GLY A 232 11.57 -1.75 17.86
N PRO A 233 11.67 -2.75 18.75
CA PRO A 233 10.99 -4.03 18.59
C PRO A 233 9.46 -3.90 18.70
N LEU A 234 8.75 -4.63 17.85
CA LEU A 234 7.30 -4.81 17.96
C LEU A 234 6.99 -5.91 18.98
N THR A 235 7.08 -5.56 20.24
CA THR A 235 6.76 -6.47 21.35
C THR A 235 5.26 -6.70 21.46
N LEU A 236 4.85 -7.73 22.22
CA LEU A 236 3.44 -7.98 22.52
C LEU A 236 2.77 -6.78 23.21
N GLU A 237 3.50 -6.05 24.02
CA GLU A 237 2.96 -4.83 24.66
C GLU A 237 2.77 -3.71 23.64
N ARG A 238 3.76 -3.45 22.79
CA ARG A 238 3.67 -2.44 21.74
C ARG A 238 2.59 -2.75 20.71
N SER A 239 2.34 -4.03 20.43
CA SER A 239 1.29 -4.41 19.46
C SER A 239 -0.12 -4.00 19.87
N LYS A 240 -0.35 -3.70 21.16
CA LYS A 240 -1.64 -3.21 21.64
C LYS A 240 -1.95 -1.77 21.21
N THR A 241 -0.92 -1.01 20.88
CA THR A 241 -1.02 0.43 20.52
C THR A 241 -0.35 0.76 19.20
N VAL A 242 0.08 -0.22 18.44
CA VAL A 242 0.77 0.02 17.18
C VAL A 242 -0.13 0.70 16.13
N ASP A 243 -1.44 0.52 16.21
CA ASP A 243 -2.40 1.15 15.31
C ASP A 243 -2.49 2.66 15.57
N GLU A 244 -2.35 3.09 16.83
CA GLU A 244 -2.24 4.50 17.18
C GLU A 244 -0.92 5.11 16.66
N GLU A 245 0.18 4.35 16.74
CA GLU A 245 1.45 4.79 16.17
C GLU A 245 1.33 4.93 14.64
N ILE A 246 0.76 3.92 13.94
CA ILE A 246 0.50 3.98 12.49
C ILE A 246 -0.34 5.21 12.15
N SER A 247 -1.44 5.42 12.87
CA SER A 247 -2.33 6.54 12.64
C SER A 247 -1.62 7.89 12.80
N ALA A 248 -0.78 8.02 13.83
CA ALA A 248 0.01 9.23 14.05
C ALA A 248 1.00 9.49 12.90
N GLN A 249 1.66 8.44 12.38
CA GLN A 249 2.58 8.56 11.25
C GLN A 249 1.86 8.95 9.95
N VAL A 250 0.66 8.38 9.72
CA VAL A 250 -0.17 8.77 8.56
C VAL A 250 -0.57 10.23 8.65
N ILE A 251 -1.04 10.68 9.81
CA ILE A 251 -1.44 12.09 10.02
C ILE A 251 -0.25 13.03 9.79
N ASP A 252 0.92 12.72 10.35
CA ASP A 252 2.13 13.50 10.12
C ASP A 252 2.52 13.54 8.63
N PHE A 253 2.42 12.40 7.93
CA PHE A 253 2.65 12.36 6.49
C PHE A 253 1.67 13.26 5.72
N LEU A 254 0.38 13.21 6.05
CA LEU A 254 -0.64 14.03 5.41
C LEU A 254 -0.39 15.52 5.67
N ASP A 255 -0.04 15.90 6.89
CA ASP A 255 0.26 17.29 7.26
C ASP A 255 1.50 17.84 6.54
N ARG A 256 2.53 17.03 6.36
CA ARG A 256 3.75 17.39 5.62
C ARG A 256 3.54 17.43 4.11
N ASN A 257 2.63 16.62 3.59
CA ASN A 257 2.34 16.46 2.17
C ASN A 257 0.99 17.07 1.77
N ASP A 258 0.47 17.96 2.59
CA ASP A 258 -0.70 18.74 2.27
C ASP A 258 -0.53 19.43 0.90
N PRO A 259 -1.43 19.24 -0.06
CA PRO A 259 -1.34 19.84 -1.38
C PRO A 259 -1.23 21.38 -1.35
N ASP A 260 -1.87 22.03 -0.38
CA ASP A 260 -1.78 23.48 -0.20
C ASP A 260 -0.36 23.95 0.17
N LYS A 261 0.46 23.04 0.72
CA LYS A 261 1.86 23.32 1.11
C LYS A 261 2.86 22.85 0.05
N THR A 262 2.57 21.77 -0.66
CA THR A 262 3.52 21.08 -1.54
C THR A 262 3.24 21.25 -3.03
N ASP A 263 2.05 21.75 -3.39
CA ASP A 263 1.56 21.80 -4.77
C ASP A 263 1.57 20.40 -5.47
N LYS A 264 1.42 19.35 -4.67
CA LYS A 264 1.42 17.96 -5.14
C LYS A 264 0.35 17.14 -4.46
N PRO A 265 -0.36 16.28 -5.17
CA PRO A 265 -1.24 15.31 -4.56
C PRO A 265 -0.43 14.25 -3.81
N PHE A 266 -1.07 13.61 -2.85
CA PHE A 266 -0.49 12.46 -2.16
C PHE A 266 -1.20 11.15 -2.50
N PHE A 267 -0.44 10.05 -2.38
CA PHE A 267 -0.92 8.67 -2.31
C PHE A 267 -0.37 8.02 -1.04
N VAL A 268 -1.27 7.60 -0.16
CA VAL A 268 -0.94 6.94 1.11
C VAL A 268 -1.87 5.77 1.36
#